data_faeda0e53815e84de475af5c3a4f0f51
#
_entry.id   faeda0e53815e84de475af5c3a4f0f51
#
_cell.length_a   1.000
_cell.length_b   1.000
_cell.length_c   1.000
_cell.angle_alpha   90.00
_cell.angle_beta   90.00
_cell.angle_gamma   90.00
#
_symmetry.space_group_name_H-M   'P 1'
#
loop_
_entity.id
_entity.type
_entity.pdbx_description
1 polymer ?
#
loop_
_entity_poly.entity_id
_entity_poly.type
_entity_poly.pdbx_seq_one_letter_code
_entity_poly.pdbx_strand_id
1 'polypeptide(L)'
;VSRIDLTGVTVTGRIVLRGGESGVTFKDTKAGKGIIANTDIAVSGSVDNITVAQGSAITVNSGASVGSINVNAEGAKITGAGKVGTVKANANNVTVTTSGTKVTAADSVSGVKAGDKAVSAGKTETVGSTASGGGSSSDGSSSGGSSSGSNTTVKAEIADAQVVTTDAGAYLALSFSTGFTKENTVITVDGADVTKYATPVTDDGSVVKLPLV
;
A
#
# COMPACT_ATOMS: atom_id res chain seq x y z
N VAL A 1 -6.48 15.49 -14.32
CA VAL A 1 -5.98 15.72 -12.95
C VAL A 1 -4.52 15.36 -12.95
N SER A 2 -3.68 16.35 -12.73
CA SER A 2 -2.26 16.23 -13.05
C SER A 2 -1.48 15.38 -12.05
N ARG A 3 -1.83 15.40 -10.76
CA ARG A 3 -1.11 14.65 -9.71
C ARG A 3 -1.97 14.58 -8.46
N ILE A 4 -1.88 13.50 -7.72
CA ILE A 4 -2.54 13.33 -6.42
C ILE A 4 -1.45 13.22 -5.37
N ASP A 5 -1.47 14.11 -4.37
CA ASP A 5 -0.57 14.08 -3.23
C ASP A 5 -1.37 13.73 -1.97
N LEU A 6 -1.06 12.59 -1.35
CA LEU A 6 -1.62 12.14 -0.08
C LEU A 6 -0.56 12.32 1.00
N THR A 7 -0.75 13.30 1.87
CA THR A 7 0.20 13.62 2.96
C THR A 7 -0.49 13.50 4.30
N GLY A 8 0.14 12.79 5.25
CA GLY A 8 -0.35 12.64 6.63
C GLY A 8 -1.62 11.80 6.77
N VAL A 9 -2.06 11.11 5.72
CA VAL A 9 -3.31 10.34 5.72
C VAL A 9 -3.13 9.01 6.48
N THR A 10 -4.00 8.78 7.46
CA THR A 10 -4.07 7.48 8.16
C THR A 10 -5.41 6.83 7.89
N VAL A 11 -5.38 5.65 7.30
CA VAL A 11 -6.55 4.83 6.99
C VAL A 11 -6.37 3.49 7.66
N THR A 12 -7.33 3.04 8.45
CA THR A 12 -7.31 1.70 9.06
C THR A 12 -7.61 0.60 8.05
N GLY A 13 -8.31 0.94 6.98
CA GLY A 13 -8.63 0.06 5.86
C GLY A 13 -7.57 0.05 4.77
N ARG A 14 -8.01 -0.15 3.54
CA ARG A 14 -7.19 -0.22 2.33
C ARG A 14 -7.35 1.06 1.50
N ILE A 15 -6.28 1.52 0.87
CA ILE A 15 -6.31 2.57 -0.14
C ILE A 15 -6.26 1.92 -1.52
N VAL A 16 -7.23 2.23 -2.40
CA VAL A 16 -7.24 1.72 -3.77
C VAL A 16 -7.09 2.89 -4.74
N LEU A 17 -6.05 2.84 -5.56
CA LEU A 17 -5.75 3.85 -6.57
C LEU A 17 -6.17 3.32 -7.94
N ARG A 18 -7.08 4.02 -8.60
CA ARG A 18 -7.65 3.62 -9.89
C ARG A 18 -7.39 4.62 -11.02
N GLY A 19 -6.34 5.40 -10.92
CA GLY A 19 -6.01 6.38 -11.95
C GLY A 19 -5.07 7.45 -11.44
N GLY A 20 -4.66 8.32 -12.34
CA GLY A 20 -3.69 9.38 -12.14
C GLY A 20 -2.63 9.29 -13.23
N GLU A 21 -2.84 9.98 -14.37
CA GLU A 21 -1.88 9.95 -15.50
C GLU A 21 -0.49 10.45 -15.10
N SER A 22 -0.39 11.21 -14.02
CA SER A 22 0.89 11.75 -13.52
C SER A 22 1.32 11.13 -12.18
N GLY A 23 0.67 10.03 -11.78
CA GLY A 23 1.00 9.28 -10.58
C GLY A 23 0.41 9.84 -9.28
N VAL A 24 0.61 9.10 -8.21
CA VAL A 24 0.17 9.45 -6.84
C VAL A 24 1.37 9.47 -5.92
N THR A 25 1.52 10.53 -5.14
CA THR A 25 2.57 10.64 -4.13
C THR A 25 2.00 10.35 -2.75
N PHE A 26 2.67 9.49 -2.00
CA PHE A 26 2.41 9.23 -0.60
C PHE A 26 3.51 9.85 0.26
N LYS A 27 3.11 10.67 1.23
CA LYS A 27 4.02 11.18 2.25
C LYS A 27 3.39 10.96 3.62
N ASP A 28 4.09 10.22 4.48
CA ASP A 28 3.64 9.91 5.84
C ASP A 28 2.22 9.34 5.90
N THR A 29 1.90 8.49 4.91
CA THR A 29 0.59 7.87 4.76
C THR A 29 0.62 6.46 5.32
N LYS A 30 -0.34 6.14 6.19
CA LYS A 30 -0.52 4.82 6.78
C LYS A 30 -1.82 4.21 6.27
N ALA A 31 -1.75 2.99 5.76
CA ALA A 31 -2.91 2.21 5.35
C ALA A 31 -2.87 0.85 6.06
N GLY A 32 -3.74 0.62 7.03
CA GLY A 32 -3.72 -0.58 7.88
C GLY A 32 -3.89 -1.90 7.11
N LYS A 33 -4.61 -1.88 5.99
CA LYS A 33 -4.74 -3.03 5.07
C LYS A 33 -3.97 -2.82 3.75
N GLY A 34 -3.03 -1.87 3.73
CA GLY A 34 -2.16 -1.59 2.60
C GLY A 34 -2.78 -0.75 1.49
N ILE A 35 -2.01 -0.61 0.41
CA ILE A 35 -2.36 0.19 -0.77
C ILE A 35 -2.45 -0.75 -1.97
N ILE A 36 -3.53 -0.66 -2.77
CA ILE A 36 -3.60 -1.29 -4.09
C ILE A 36 -3.32 -0.22 -5.13
N ALA A 37 -2.25 -0.42 -5.91
CA ALA A 37 -1.84 0.47 -6.98
C ALA A 37 -2.26 -0.10 -8.35
N ASN A 38 -3.13 0.61 -9.05
CA ASN A 38 -3.44 0.41 -10.47
C ASN A 38 -2.87 1.55 -11.32
N THR A 39 -1.92 2.30 -10.80
CA THR A 39 -1.26 3.44 -11.45
C THR A 39 0.14 3.61 -10.86
N ASP A 40 0.95 4.42 -11.48
CA ASP A 40 2.28 4.77 -10.98
C ASP A 40 2.16 5.51 -9.65
N ILE A 41 3.02 5.16 -8.70
CA ILE A 41 3.06 5.80 -7.39
C ILE A 41 4.48 6.18 -6.99
N ALA A 42 4.59 7.29 -6.24
CA ALA A 42 5.81 7.71 -5.58
C ALA A 42 5.60 7.73 -4.06
N VAL A 43 6.48 7.09 -3.33
CA VAL A 43 6.43 7.00 -1.86
C VAL A 43 7.51 7.91 -1.28
N SER A 44 7.11 8.85 -0.42
CA SER A 44 8.03 9.80 0.25
C SER A 44 8.03 9.69 1.78
N GLY A 45 7.30 8.74 2.34
CA GLY A 45 7.22 8.46 3.78
C GLY A 45 7.23 6.97 4.05
N SER A 46 6.55 6.52 5.09
CA SER A 46 6.46 5.11 5.47
C SER A 46 5.14 4.50 5.03
N VAL A 47 5.20 3.36 4.34
CA VAL A 47 4.06 2.56 3.94
C VAL A 47 4.32 1.10 4.29
N ASP A 48 3.39 0.44 4.98
CA ASP A 48 3.59 -0.94 5.42
C ASP A 48 3.48 -1.94 4.27
N ASN A 49 2.45 -1.78 3.42
CA ASN A 49 2.15 -2.76 2.38
C ASN A 49 1.60 -2.10 1.11
N ILE A 50 2.11 -2.53 -0.05
CA ILE A 50 1.63 -2.11 -1.37
C ILE A 50 1.33 -3.35 -2.20
N THR A 51 0.17 -3.40 -2.85
CA THR A 51 -0.16 -4.40 -3.88
C THR A 51 -0.23 -3.71 -5.23
N VAL A 52 0.60 -4.14 -6.17
CA VAL A 52 0.60 -3.66 -7.56
C VAL A 52 -0.33 -4.56 -8.36
N ALA A 53 -1.45 -4.03 -8.83
CA ALA A 53 -2.50 -4.80 -9.51
C ALA A 53 -2.51 -4.60 -11.04
N GLN A 54 -1.88 -3.54 -11.53
CA GLN A 54 -1.63 -3.31 -12.97
C GLN A 54 -0.17 -2.90 -13.17
N GLY A 55 0.33 -3.00 -14.40
CA GLY A 55 1.71 -2.68 -14.76
C GLY A 55 2.05 -1.23 -14.43
N SER A 56 2.57 -1.03 -13.23
CA SER A 56 2.81 0.29 -12.65
C SER A 56 4.26 0.41 -12.20
N ALA A 57 4.79 1.62 -12.24
CA ALA A 57 6.06 1.97 -11.63
C ALA A 57 5.86 2.42 -10.19
N ILE A 58 6.61 1.82 -9.27
CA ILE A 58 6.67 2.22 -7.87
C ILE A 58 8.02 2.89 -7.64
N THR A 59 8.00 4.18 -7.33
CA THR A 59 9.21 4.92 -6.98
C THR A 59 9.26 5.16 -5.49
N VAL A 60 10.27 4.60 -4.81
CA VAL A 60 10.48 4.82 -3.36
C VAL A 60 11.57 5.86 -3.20
N ASN A 61 11.17 7.08 -2.83
CA ASN A 61 12.08 8.21 -2.72
C ASN A 61 13.10 8.04 -1.58
N SER A 62 14.19 8.77 -1.64
CA SER A 62 15.18 8.78 -0.55
C SER A 62 14.53 9.14 0.79
N GLY A 63 14.86 8.40 1.84
CA GLY A 63 14.27 8.55 3.17
C GLY A 63 12.92 7.85 3.35
N ALA A 64 12.28 7.41 2.26
CA ALA A 64 11.05 6.64 2.33
C ALA A 64 11.29 5.16 2.64
N SER A 65 10.27 4.49 3.19
CA SER A 65 10.32 3.07 3.49
C SER A 65 9.01 2.37 3.15
N VAL A 66 9.11 1.18 2.55
CA VAL A 66 7.99 0.28 2.30
C VAL A 66 8.31 -1.07 2.93
N GLY A 67 7.42 -1.58 3.77
CA GLY A 67 7.62 -2.87 4.44
C GLY A 67 7.59 -4.02 3.43
N SER A 68 6.52 -4.12 2.65
CA SER A 68 6.36 -5.17 1.64
C SER A 68 5.62 -4.69 0.39
N ILE A 69 5.96 -5.28 -0.77
CA ILE A 69 5.27 -5.05 -2.04
C ILE A 69 4.88 -6.40 -2.64
N ASN A 70 3.58 -6.60 -2.89
CA ASN A 70 3.07 -7.74 -3.64
C ASN A 70 2.79 -7.31 -5.08
N VAL A 71 3.45 -7.92 -6.05
CA VAL A 71 3.33 -7.54 -7.46
C VAL A 71 2.53 -8.60 -8.20
N ASN A 72 1.29 -8.25 -8.58
CA ASN A 72 0.39 -9.12 -9.35
C ASN A 72 0.30 -8.68 -10.83
N ALA A 73 1.08 -7.70 -11.21
CA ALA A 73 1.07 -7.10 -12.55
C ALA A 73 2.38 -7.38 -13.28
N GLU A 74 2.26 -7.82 -14.53
CA GLU A 74 3.40 -8.05 -15.39
C GLU A 74 4.13 -6.75 -15.75
N GLY A 75 5.45 -6.82 -15.84
CA GLY A 75 6.29 -5.70 -16.26
C GLY A 75 6.45 -4.59 -15.23
N ALA A 76 5.95 -4.77 -14.00
CA ALA A 76 6.06 -3.77 -12.96
C ALA A 76 7.51 -3.47 -12.58
N LYS A 77 7.78 -2.20 -12.26
CA LYS A 77 9.11 -1.71 -11.88
C LYS A 77 9.08 -1.08 -10.50
N ILE A 78 9.95 -1.53 -9.61
CA ILE A 78 10.15 -0.97 -8.28
C ILE A 78 11.55 -0.33 -8.24
N THR A 79 11.59 0.99 -8.08
CA THR A 79 12.81 1.79 -8.21
C THR A 79 12.94 2.81 -7.09
N GLY A 80 14.08 3.49 -7.02
CA GLY A 80 14.31 4.60 -6.11
C GLY A 80 15.39 4.33 -5.07
N ALA A 81 15.74 5.37 -4.32
CA ALA A 81 16.80 5.34 -3.31
C ALA A 81 16.29 5.07 -1.88
N GLY A 82 14.99 4.88 -1.71
CA GLY A 82 14.38 4.52 -0.44
C GLY A 82 14.57 3.04 -0.09
N LYS A 83 13.97 2.62 1.01
CA LYS A 83 14.08 1.25 1.50
C LYS A 83 12.81 0.45 1.19
N VAL A 84 12.98 -0.77 0.70
CA VAL A 84 11.91 -1.76 0.57
C VAL A 84 12.36 -3.02 1.28
N GLY A 85 11.56 -3.54 2.19
CA GLY A 85 11.89 -4.75 2.94
C GLY A 85 11.84 -5.98 2.04
N THR A 86 10.66 -6.28 1.52
CA THR A 86 10.41 -7.46 0.68
C THR A 86 9.57 -7.12 -0.54
N VAL A 87 9.84 -7.81 -1.65
CA VAL A 87 9.00 -7.83 -2.85
C VAL A 87 8.65 -9.26 -3.20
N LYS A 88 7.37 -9.57 -3.31
CA LYS A 88 6.88 -10.84 -3.82
C LYS A 88 6.36 -10.62 -5.25
N ALA A 89 7.04 -11.18 -6.23
CA ALA A 89 6.64 -11.14 -7.63
C ALA A 89 5.74 -12.35 -7.94
N ASN A 90 4.44 -12.09 -8.16
CA ASN A 90 3.45 -13.08 -8.57
C ASN A 90 3.13 -12.98 -10.07
N ALA A 91 3.85 -12.14 -10.81
CA ALA A 91 3.72 -11.92 -12.25
C ALA A 91 5.08 -11.88 -12.93
N ASN A 92 5.09 -12.06 -14.25
CA ASN A 92 6.32 -12.08 -15.05
C ASN A 92 6.96 -10.69 -15.21
N ASN A 93 8.25 -10.69 -15.56
CA ASN A 93 8.99 -9.50 -15.97
C ASN A 93 9.04 -8.35 -14.93
N VAL A 94 8.97 -8.69 -13.65
CA VAL A 94 9.08 -7.72 -12.54
C VAL A 94 10.55 -7.35 -12.33
N THR A 95 10.83 -6.05 -12.25
CA THR A 95 12.19 -5.53 -12.00
C THR A 95 12.22 -4.72 -10.71
N VAL A 96 13.15 -5.03 -9.81
CA VAL A 96 13.35 -4.33 -8.55
C VAL A 96 14.80 -3.83 -8.47
N THR A 97 14.99 -2.53 -8.31
CA THR A 97 16.33 -1.92 -8.23
C THR A 97 16.62 -1.22 -6.90
N THR A 98 15.65 -1.18 -5.97
CA THR A 98 15.84 -0.63 -4.62
C THR A 98 16.83 -1.49 -3.83
N SER A 99 17.95 -0.91 -3.43
CA SER A 99 19.05 -1.61 -2.77
C SER A 99 18.61 -2.28 -1.46
N GLY A 100 19.13 -3.47 -1.17
CA GLY A 100 18.86 -4.23 0.05
C GLY A 100 17.50 -4.94 0.07
N THR A 101 16.68 -4.79 -0.97
CA THR A 101 15.36 -5.43 -1.08
C THR A 101 15.49 -6.93 -1.31
N LYS A 102 14.76 -7.73 -0.53
CA LYS A 102 14.58 -9.16 -0.80
C LYS A 102 13.48 -9.38 -1.82
N VAL A 103 13.79 -9.98 -2.95
CA VAL A 103 12.87 -10.24 -4.06
C VAL A 103 12.62 -11.73 -4.17
N THR A 104 11.37 -12.15 -3.98
CA THR A 104 10.94 -13.55 -4.12
C THR A 104 10.09 -13.68 -5.38
N ALA A 105 10.46 -14.58 -6.28
CA ALA A 105 9.65 -14.96 -7.43
C ALA A 105 8.72 -16.12 -7.06
N ALA A 106 7.43 -16.04 -7.40
CA ALA A 106 6.52 -17.17 -7.25
C ALA A 106 6.92 -18.34 -8.18
N ASP A 107 6.43 -19.57 -7.90
CA ASP A 107 6.84 -20.79 -8.60
C ASP A 107 6.53 -20.81 -10.10
N SER A 108 5.58 -20.03 -10.56
CA SER A 108 5.12 -20.00 -11.96
C SER A 108 5.55 -18.77 -12.75
N VAL A 109 6.42 -17.92 -12.20
CA VAL A 109 6.80 -16.65 -12.86
C VAL A 109 8.21 -16.69 -13.43
N SER A 110 8.43 -15.88 -14.46
CA SER A 110 9.72 -15.75 -15.15
C SER A 110 10.08 -14.28 -15.39
N GLY A 111 11.35 -14.01 -15.73
CA GLY A 111 11.82 -12.66 -16.05
C GLY A 111 11.92 -11.71 -14.84
N VAL A 112 11.83 -12.21 -13.61
CA VAL A 112 11.99 -11.42 -12.39
C VAL A 112 13.46 -11.07 -12.20
N LYS A 113 13.73 -9.80 -11.85
CA LYS A 113 15.09 -9.29 -11.62
C LYS A 113 15.21 -8.56 -10.29
N ALA A 114 16.28 -8.85 -9.55
CA ALA A 114 16.74 -8.13 -8.36
C ALA A 114 18.03 -7.37 -8.72
N GLY A 115 17.91 -6.11 -9.11
CA GLY A 115 18.97 -5.39 -9.82
C GLY A 115 19.24 -6.05 -11.16
N ASP A 116 20.50 -6.38 -11.44
CA ASP A 116 20.91 -7.08 -12.66
C ASP A 116 20.77 -8.61 -12.54
N LYS A 117 20.48 -9.13 -11.36
CA LYS A 117 20.42 -10.56 -11.07
C LYS A 117 19.03 -11.11 -11.38
N ALA A 118 18.97 -12.19 -12.16
CA ALA A 118 17.73 -12.93 -12.38
C ALA A 118 17.31 -13.69 -11.11
N VAL A 119 16.02 -13.64 -10.79
CA VAL A 119 15.39 -14.40 -9.70
C VAL A 119 14.64 -15.56 -10.31
N SER A 120 15.12 -16.78 -10.08
CA SER A 120 14.44 -17.99 -10.57
C SER A 120 13.12 -18.22 -9.81
N ALA A 121 12.17 -18.88 -10.47
CA ALA A 121 10.89 -19.28 -9.88
C ALA A 121 11.10 -20.00 -8.52
N GLY A 122 10.31 -19.63 -7.53
CA GLY A 122 10.39 -20.16 -6.17
C GLY A 122 11.62 -19.72 -5.36
N LYS A 123 12.46 -18.83 -5.88
CA LYS A 123 13.71 -18.40 -5.22
C LYS A 123 13.61 -16.95 -4.76
N THR A 124 14.50 -16.61 -3.83
CA THR A 124 14.66 -15.25 -3.28
C THR A 124 16.07 -14.75 -3.53
N GLU A 125 16.18 -13.52 -4.01
CA GLU A 125 17.43 -12.82 -4.20
C GLU A 125 17.39 -11.44 -3.55
N THR A 126 18.55 -10.90 -3.16
CA THR A 126 18.63 -9.55 -2.59
C THR A 126 19.26 -8.60 -3.58
N VAL A 127 18.63 -7.46 -3.80
CA VAL A 127 19.16 -6.40 -4.68
C VAL A 127 20.46 -5.85 -4.12
N GLY A 128 21.49 -5.84 -4.94
CA GLY A 128 22.82 -5.32 -4.54
C GLY A 128 23.67 -6.25 -3.71
N SER A 129 23.24 -7.51 -3.44
CA SER A 129 24.13 -8.51 -2.87
C SER A 129 24.96 -9.16 -3.98
N THR A 130 26.25 -8.94 -3.98
CA THR A 130 27.17 -9.79 -4.72
C THR A 130 27.05 -11.20 -4.16
N ALA A 131 26.77 -12.17 -5.03
CA ALA A 131 26.60 -13.56 -4.64
C ALA A 131 27.83 -14.06 -3.88
N SER A 132 27.67 -14.25 -2.57
CA SER A 132 28.47 -15.21 -1.83
C SER A 132 27.61 -16.45 -1.70
N GLY A 133 28.11 -17.53 -2.27
CA GLY A 133 27.36 -18.77 -2.38
C GLY A 133 27.10 -19.41 -1.04
N GLY A 134 26.03 -20.15 -1.00
CA GLY A 134 25.92 -21.31 -0.10
C GLY A 134 24.97 -21.13 1.09
N GLY A 135 23.98 -21.97 1.11
CA GLY A 135 23.61 -22.69 2.33
C GLY A 135 22.37 -22.26 3.06
N SER A 136 21.37 -23.06 2.88
CA SER A 136 20.50 -23.73 3.89
C SER A 136 19.87 -22.95 5.04
N SER A 137 18.56 -23.12 5.06
CA SER A 137 17.68 -23.56 6.18
C SER A 137 17.90 -22.97 7.57
N SER A 138 16.85 -22.48 8.13
CA SER A 138 16.03 -23.10 9.18
C SER A 138 15.19 -22.06 9.90
N ASP A 139 13.94 -22.35 9.99
CA ASP A 139 13.10 -22.50 11.17
C ASP A 139 13.44 -21.68 12.42
N GLY A 140 12.43 -21.02 12.88
CA GLY A 140 12.40 -20.40 14.18
C GLY A 140 11.01 -19.85 14.51
N SER A 141 10.11 -20.74 14.83
CA SER A 141 8.86 -20.47 15.54
C SER A 141 9.16 -19.85 16.89
N SER A 142 8.39 -18.84 17.29
CA SER A 142 8.01 -18.66 18.69
C SER A 142 6.82 -17.73 18.83
N SER A 143 5.78 -18.30 19.21
CA SER A 143 4.60 -17.94 19.97
C SER A 143 4.86 -17.10 21.24
N GLY A 144 3.88 -16.29 21.58
CA GLY A 144 3.66 -15.69 22.89
C GLY A 144 2.76 -14.46 22.73
N GLY A 145 1.57 -14.46 22.91
CA GLY A 145 0.62 -14.72 23.94
C GLY A 145 0.67 -13.66 25.04
N SER A 146 -0.28 -12.70 25.06
CA SER A 146 -1.10 -12.45 26.24
C SER A 146 -2.06 -11.28 26.03
N SER A 147 -3.27 -11.59 26.26
CA SER A 147 -4.44 -10.79 26.53
C SER A 147 -4.25 -9.78 27.67
N SER A 148 -4.84 -8.60 27.58
CA SER A 148 -5.80 -8.17 28.61
C SER A 148 -6.39 -6.79 28.33
N GLY A 149 -7.68 -6.63 28.57
CA GLY A 149 -8.26 -5.38 28.96
C GLY A 149 -9.19 -4.71 27.96
N SER A 150 -10.39 -5.19 27.96
CA SER A 150 -11.67 -4.55 27.64
C SER A 150 -11.66 -3.03 27.80
N ASN A 151 -11.81 -2.32 26.70
CA ASN A 151 -12.71 -1.18 26.61
C ASN A 151 -13.22 -1.13 25.17
N THR A 152 -14.42 -1.63 24.98
CA THR A 152 -15.05 -1.74 23.66
C THR A 152 -15.54 -0.37 23.20
N THR A 153 -14.62 0.46 22.75
CA THR A 153 -14.95 1.47 21.76
C THR A 153 -14.99 0.72 20.44
N VAL A 154 -16.15 0.43 19.92
CA VAL A 154 -16.32 -0.12 18.58
C VAL A 154 -15.84 0.97 17.63
N LYS A 155 -14.55 0.93 17.26
CA LYS A 155 -14.05 1.77 16.19
C LYS A 155 -14.70 1.32 14.90
N ALA A 156 -15.47 2.21 14.29
CA ALA A 156 -15.93 2.01 12.93
C ALA A 156 -14.69 1.79 12.04
N GLU A 157 -14.56 0.60 11.49
CA GLU A 157 -13.39 0.22 10.69
C GLU A 157 -13.66 0.61 9.25
N ILE A 158 -12.78 1.44 8.67
CA ILE A 158 -12.83 1.75 7.25
C ILE A 158 -12.40 0.49 6.50
N ALA A 159 -13.35 -0.15 5.84
CA ALA A 159 -13.11 -1.38 5.08
C ALA A 159 -12.45 -1.09 3.73
N ASP A 160 -12.77 0.05 3.10
CA ASP A 160 -12.20 0.47 1.83
C ASP A 160 -12.24 2.00 1.70
N ALA A 161 -11.28 2.56 0.95
CA ALA A 161 -11.20 3.98 0.66
C ALA A 161 -10.86 4.20 -0.82
N GLN A 162 -11.67 4.96 -1.54
CA GLN A 162 -11.52 5.23 -2.97
C GLN A 162 -11.60 6.74 -3.26
N VAL A 163 -10.69 7.24 -4.10
CA VAL A 163 -10.86 8.57 -4.69
C VAL A 163 -11.74 8.42 -5.93
N VAL A 164 -12.89 9.09 -5.91
CA VAL A 164 -13.85 9.10 -7.01
C VAL A 164 -13.83 10.49 -7.65
N THR A 165 -13.59 10.54 -8.95
CA THR A 165 -13.64 11.77 -9.74
C THR A 165 -14.94 11.79 -10.54
N THR A 166 -15.68 12.90 -10.44
CA THR A 166 -16.91 13.16 -11.21
C THR A 166 -16.77 14.51 -11.90
N ASP A 167 -17.69 14.84 -12.81
CA ASP A 167 -17.76 16.16 -13.45
C ASP A 167 -17.96 17.30 -12.44
N ALA A 168 -18.46 17.00 -11.25
CA ALA A 168 -18.66 17.95 -10.14
C ALA A 168 -17.45 18.09 -9.20
N GLY A 169 -16.37 17.33 -9.43
CA GLY A 169 -15.14 17.34 -8.60
C GLY A 169 -14.75 15.96 -8.08
N ALA A 170 -13.69 15.94 -7.30
CA ALA A 170 -13.19 14.71 -6.69
C ALA A 170 -13.61 14.61 -5.22
N TYR A 171 -13.89 13.40 -4.76
CA TYR A 171 -14.15 13.10 -3.36
C TYR A 171 -13.52 11.76 -2.94
N LEU A 172 -13.26 11.63 -1.66
CA LEU A 172 -12.82 10.37 -1.05
C LEU A 172 -14.07 9.60 -0.60
N ALA A 173 -14.31 8.43 -1.18
CA ALA A 173 -15.34 7.50 -0.74
C ALA A 173 -14.73 6.54 0.29
N LEU A 174 -15.29 6.52 1.49
CA LEU A 174 -14.89 5.64 2.58
C LEU A 174 -15.98 4.60 2.80
N SER A 175 -15.63 3.32 2.70
CA SER A 175 -16.53 2.22 3.03
C SER A 175 -16.22 1.71 4.44
N PHE A 176 -17.23 1.59 5.27
CA PHE A 176 -17.12 1.10 6.64
C PHE A 176 -17.64 -0.34 6.76
N SER A 177 -17.01 -1.14 7.60
CA SER A 177 -17.48 -2.50 7.93
C SER A 177 -18.72 -2.47 8.83
N THR A 178 -18.91 -1.36 9.55
CA THR A 178 -20.11 -1.04 10.33
C THR A 178 -20.59 0.33 9.91
N GLY A 179 -21.90 0.57 9.94
CA GLY A 179 -22.49 1.83 9.51
C GLY A 179 -21.85 3.05 10.19
N PHE A 180 -21.58 4.09 9.42
CA PHE A 180 -21.08 5.37 9.91
C PHE A 180 -22.21 6.16 10.58
N THR A 181 -21.93 6.67 11.78
CA THR A 181 -22.74 7.73 12.39
C THR A 181 -21.83 8.85 12.87
N LYS A 182 -22.27 10.11 12.73
CA LYS A 182 -21.46 11.26 13.16
C LYS A 182 -21.23 11.32 14.66
N GLU A 183 -22.10 10.68 15.43
CA GLU A 183 -22.05 10.65 16.89
C GLU A 183 -20.96 9.74 17.44
N ASN A 184 -20.64 8.65 16.71
CA ASN A 184 -19.70 7.63 17.20
C ASN A 184 -18.45 7.45 16.34
N THR A 185 -18.28 8.29 15.30
CA THR A 185 -17.13 8.20 14.39
C THR A 185 -16.44 9.54 14.28
N VAL A 186 -15.13 9.56 14.48
CA VAL A 186 -14.29 10.73 14.21
C VAL A 186 -13.37 10.39 13.05
N ILE A 187 -13.47 11.17 11.98
CA ILE A 187 -12.59 11.09 10.81
C ILE A 187 -11.59 12.23 10.90
N THR A 188 -10.32 11.89 11.00
CA THR A 188 -9.24 12.88 11.02
C THR A 188 -8.39 12.79 9.77
N VAL A 189 -8.05 13.93 9.20
CA VAL A 189 -7.06 14.07 8.12
C VAL A 189 -6.00 15.03 8.63
N ASP A 190 -4.76 14.58 8.64
CA ASP A 190 -3.61 15.35 9.15
C ASP A 190 -3.83 15.91 10.57
N GLY A 191 -4.48 15.10 11.41
CA GLY A 191 -4.83 15.47 12.79
C GLY A 191 -6.02 16.41 12.93
N ALA A 192 -6.58 16.94 11.86
CA ALA A 192 -7.77 17.79 11.88
C ALA A 192 -9.05 16.93 11.76
N ASP A 193 -10.03 17.18 12.62
CA ASP A 193 -11.34 16.53 12.54
C ASP A 193 -12.12 17.04 11.32
N VAL A 194 -12.34 16.14 10.37
CA VAL A 194 -13.10 16.40 9.14
C VAL A 194 -14.46 15.71 9.12
N THR A 195 -14.88 15.12 10.22
CA THR A 195 -16.14 14.36 10.36
C THR A 195 -17.35 15.17 9.92
N LYS A 196 -17.36 16.48 10.19
CA LYS A 196 -18.44 17.38 9.82
C LYS A 196 -18.68 17.48 8.30
N TYR A 197 -17.65 17.21 7.50
CA TYR A 197 -17.73 17.24 6.02
C TYR A 197 -18.12 15.88 5.43
N ALA A 198 -18.13 14.83 6.25
CA ALA A 198 -18.51 13.49 5.83
C ALA A 198 -20.02 13.42 5.54
N THR A 199 -20.36 12.91 4.36
CA THR A 199 -21.76 12.74 3.93
C THR A 199 -21.99 11.28 3.55
N PRO A 200 -22.97 10.58 4.18
CA PRO A 200 -23.35 9.23 3.76
C PRO A 200 -23.76 9.20 2.29
N VAL A 201 -23.34 8.15 1.58
CA VAL A 201 -23.69 7.87 0.18
C VAL A 201 -24.76 6.77 0.13
N THR A 202 -24.73 5.85 1.10
CA THR A 202 -25.69 4.77 1.26
C THR A 202 -26.57 5.02 2.49
N ASP A 203 -27.82 4.54 2.44
CA ASP A 203 -28.78 4.73 3.53
C ASP A 203 -28.36 4.09 4.84
N ASP A 204 -27.59 3.00 4.77
CA ASP A 204 -27.04 2.29 5.92
C ASP A 204 -25.75 2.90 6.48
N GLY A 205 -25.28 3.99 5.88
CA GLY A 205 -24.02 4.63 6.27
C GLY A 205 -22.77 3.81 5.99
N SER A 206 -22.88 2.73 5.21
CA SER A 206 -21.72 1.87 4.89
C SER A 206 -20.72 2.56 3.96
N VAL A 207 -21.14 3.56 3.20
CA VAL A 207 -20.27 4.37 2.35
C VAL A 207 -20.47 5.86 2.63
N VAL A 208 -19.37 6.56 2.84
CA VAL A 208 -19.33 8.00 3.16
C VAL A 208 -18.41 8.71 2.18
N LYS A 209 -18.80 9.87 1.69
CA LYS A 209 -17.95 10.74 0.89
C LYS A 209 -17.38 11.90 1.71
N LEU A 210 -16.10 12.19 1.50
CA LEU A 210 -15.42 13.39 1.96
C LEU A 210 -15.04 14.24 0.72
N PRO A 211 -15.43 15.52 0.63
CA PRO A 211 -14.99 16.36 -0.46
C PRO A 211 -13.47 16.55 -0.38
N LEU A 212 -12.79 16.44 -1.50
CA LEU A 212 -11.39 16.82 -1.65
C LEU A 212 -11.37 18.28 -2.12
N VAL A 213 -10.94 19.15 -1.23
CA VAL A 213 -10.83 20.62 -1.50
C VAL A 213 -9.48 20.90 -2.13
#